data_e12bcc241c94a0004f9f356d9c92dcf5
#
_entry.id   e12bcc241c94a0004f9f356d9c92dcf5
#
_cell.length_a   1.000
_cell.length_b   1.000
_cell.length_c   1.000
_cell.angle_alpha   90.00
_cell.angle_beta   90.00
_cell.angle_gamma   90.00
#
_symmetry.space_group_name_H-M   'P 1'
#
loop_
_entity.id
_entity.type
_entity.pdbx_description
1 polymer ?
#
loop_
_entity_poly.entity_id
_entity_poly.type
_entity_poly.pdbx_seq_one_letter_code
_entity_poly.pdbx_strand_id
1 'polypeptide(L)'
;MYKKDSESWLKHADFILLDMICLQVAFVLAYAASGYGWNPYRIMVYRNMAVFLELADVLVVFGYGTMKGVLKKGYYCDFAVTVRHSVILGALAVAYLFLLQQGQKYSRLALFSTIVFYIGITYLVREFWKRILRKQMQDGGERSLLIITSSEVAECVVENMKKNNYARFHMAGVSVIDEDWIGRTIEKIPVVANLETTPMYVCKEWIDEVLIVLSDHLPYPEELIKKLSETGVTIHLNLAKVSSVPGKKQFVEKVGVYTVLTTSINYASVFQLALKRAMDIVGGLLGCILTGLIFLVVAPMIYIVSPGPIFFSQERVGKNGRKFKIYKFRSMYIDAEERKAELMDKNKLGDGKMFKMDFDPRVIGNKILPDGRYKTGIGDFIRRTSLDEFPQFFNVLKGDMSIVGTRPPLISETNLYELHHRARLAIKPGITGMWQVSGRSDITDFEEVVSLDKEYISNWNIGLDIKILLKTVLVVLKREGSV
;
A
#
# COMPACT_ATOMS: atom_id res chain seq x y z
N MET A 1 -8.11 -1.56 0.14
CA MET A 1 -8.30 -1.18 1.55
C MET A 1 -7.83 0.25 1.73
N TYR A 2 -8.71 1.12 2.20
CA TYR A 2 -8.40 2.52 2.43
C TYR A 2 -7.42 2.67 3.61
N LYS A 3 -6.32 3.38 3.38
CA LYS A 3 -5.41 3.78 4.45
C LYS A 3 -5.99 5.04 5.06
N LYS A 4 -6.65 4.92 6.22
CA LYS A 4 -7.04 6.11 6.99
C LYS A 4 -5.75 6.89 7.30
N ASP A 5 -5.60 8.05 6.68
CA ASP A 5 -4.53 8.99 7.04
C ASP A 5 -4.86 9.57 8.43
N SER A 6 -4.74 8.71 9.43
CA SER A 6 -4.55 9.23 10.77
C SER A 6 -3.20 9.96 10.75
N GLU A 7 -3.07 10.97 11.57
CA GLU A 7 -1.85 11.75 11.83
C GLU A 7 -0.68 10.85 12.27
N SER A 8 -0.27 9.92 11.40
CA SER A 8 0.64 8.84 11.71
C SER A 8 2.08 9.34 11.67
N TRP A 9 2.80 9.13 12.74
CA TRP A 9 4.22 9.39 12.86
C TRP A 9 5.07 8.65 11.80
N LEU A 10 4.64 7.47 11.33
CA LEU A 10 5.31 6.73 10.24
C LEU A 10 5.36 7.51 8.92
N LYS A 11 4.43 8.44 8.70
CA LYS A 11 4.44 9.30 7.51
C LYS A 11 5.61 10.30 7.54
N HIS A 12 6.22 10.49 8.69
CA HIS A 12 7.29 11.45 8.94
C HIS A 12 8.50 10.77 9.60
N ALA A 13 8.73 9.48 9.28
CA ALA A 13 9.88 8.74 9.79
C ALA A 13 11.22 9.36 9.36
N ASP A 14 11.23 10.03 8.21
CA ASP A 14 12.35 10.84 7.73
C ASP A 14 12.73 11.96 8.70
N PHE A 15 11.75 12.67 9.28
CA PHE A 15 12.00 13.69 10.31
C PHE A 15 12.52 13.10 11.62
N ILE A 16 12.05 11.92 12.00
CA ILE A 16 12.56 11.23 13.20
C ILE A 16 14.04 10.86 13.02
N LEU A 17 14.38 10.29 11.86
CA LEU A 17 15.78 9.97 11.53
C LEU A 17 16.67 11.22 11.49
N LEU A 18 16.16 12.33 10.93
CA LEU A 18 16.88 13.61 10.94
C LEU A 18 17.11 14.14 12.36
N ASP A 19 16.10 14.05 13.23
CA ASP A 19 16.21 14.49 14.62
C ASP A 19 17.25 13.67 15.37
N MET A 20 17.28 12.35 15.22
CA MET A 20 18.30 11.48 15.79
C MET A 20 19.71 11.87 15.33
N ILE A 21 19.90 12.10 14.02
CA ILE A 21 21.18 12.56 13.48
C ILE A 21 21.56 13.92 14.07
N CYS A 22 20.62 14.88 14.12
CA CYS A 22 20.84 16.20 14.68
C CYS A 22 21.21 16.13 16.17
N LEU A 23 20.61 15.22 16.92
CA LEU A 23 20.92 15.00 18.33
C LEU A 23 22.35 14.52 18.54
N GLN A 24 22.81 13.54 17.75
CA GLN A 24 24.19 13.05 17.83
C GLN A 24 25.20 14.13 17.40
N VAL A 25 24.90 14.89 16.35
CA VAL A 25 25.75 16.01 15.92
C VAL A 25 25.83 17.06 17.02
N ALA A 26 24.71 17.45 17.61
CA ALA A 26 24.66 18.40 18.71
C ALA A 26 25.45 17.91 19.94
N PHE A 27 25.33 16.61 20.24
CA PHE A 27 26.06 15.97 21.34
C PHE A 27 27.57 16.00 21.14
N VAL A 28 28.08 15.66 19.95
CA VAL A 28 29.51 15.70 19.61
C VAL A 28 30.04 17.13 19.67
N LEU A 29 29.31 18.10 19.08
CA LEU A 29 29.67 19.50 19.09
C LEU A 29 29.72 20.08 20.52
N ALA A 30 28.76 19.73 21.38
CA ALA A 30 28.72 20.16 22.76
C ALA A 30 29.88 19.58 23.56
N TYR A 31 30.23 18.33 23.32
CA TYR A 31 31.39 17.68 23.95
C TYR A 31 32.70 18.37 23.53
N ALA A 32 32.87 18.67 22.25
CA ALA A 32 34.02 19.39 21.73
C ALA A 32 34.12 20.84 22.29
N ALA A 33 33.00 21.56 22.35
CA ALA A 33 32.90 22.90 22.90
C ALA A 33 33.23 22.93 24.43
N SER A 34 33.04 21.81 25.13
CA SER A 34 33.39 21.67 26.54
C SER A 34 34.86 21.36 26.78
N GLY A 35 35.70 21.32 25.74
CA GLY A 35 37.16 21.13 25.85
C GLY A 35 37.62 19.68 25.96
N TYR A 36 36.75 18.69 25.79
CA TYR A 36 37.07 17.26 25.91
C TYR A 36 37.52 16.58 24.61
N GLY A 37 37.63 17.32 23.50
CA GLY A 37 37.96 16.78 22.17
C GLY A 37 36.73 16.36 21.35
N TRP A 38 36.95 15.65 20.23
CA TRP A 38 35.88 15.37 19.24
C TRP A 38 35.20 14.02 19.37
N ASN A 39 35.66 13.15 20.29
CA ASN A 39 35.11 11.78 20.39
C ASN A 39 34.53 11.49 21.79
N PRO A 40 33.27 11.78 22.03
CA PRO A 40 32.59 11.51 23.29
C PRO A 40 32.45 10.01 23.61
N TYR A 41 32.47 9.17 22.61
CA TYR A 41 32.18 7.73 22.75
C TYR A 41 33.32 6.93 23.40
N ARG A 42 34.51 7.52 23.57
CA ARG A 42 35.61 6.90 24.29
C ARG A 42 35.36 6.78 25.80
N ILE A 43 34.62 7.72 26.36
CA ILE A 43 34.30 7.75 27.79
C ILE A 43 32.94 7.05 28.00
N MET A 44 32.93 6.01 28.83
CA MET A 44 31.73 5.17 29.03
C MET A 44 30.49 5.96 29.46
N VAL A 45 30.63 6.98 30.30
CA VAL A 45 29.50 7.81 30.78
C VAL A 45 28.87 8.60 29.65
N TYR A 46 29.69 9.17 28.76
CA TYR A 46 29.18 9.91 27.58
C TYR A 46 28.58 8.99 26.52
N ARG A 47 29.18 7.81 26.29
CA ARG A 47 28.65 6.80 25.39
C ARG A 47 27.26 6.31 25.84
N ASN A 48 27.10 6.02 27.12
CA ASN A 48 25.82 5.60 27.68
C ASN A 48 24.77 6.73 27.61
N MET A 49 25.20 7.98 27.83
CA MET A 49 24.32 9.14 27.66
C MET A 49 23.87 9.33 26.22
N ALA A 50 24.76 9.13 25.24
CA ALA A 50 24.38 9.22 23.82
C ALA A 50 23.29 8.22 23.46
N VAL A 51 23.42 6.96 23.88
CA VAL A 51 22.39 5.92 23.67
C VAL A 51 21.10 6.26 24.40
N PHE A 52 21.20 6.73 25.65
CA PHE A 52 20.03 7.14 26.42
C PHE A 52 19.27 8.29 25.76
N LEU A 53 19.97 9.30 25.26
CA LEU A 53 19.35 10.45 24.58
C LEU A 53 18.57 10.02 23.32
N GLU A 54 19.11 9.08 22.53
CA GLU A 54 18.39 8.54 21.35
C GLU A 54 17.10 7.81 21.76
N LEU A 55 17.18 6.95 22.77
CA LEU A 55 16.00 6.23 23.25
C LEU A 55 14.96 7.19 23.85
N ALA A 56 15.42 8.20 24.59
CA ALA A 56 14.55 9.23 25.17
C ALA A 56 13.93 10.12 24.09
N ASP A 57 14.67 10.46 23.02
CA ASP A 57 14.14 11.23 21.88
C ASP A 57 12.98 10.48 21.21
N VAL A 58 13.18 9.21 20.91
CA VAL A 58 12.13 8.35 20.35
C VAL A 58 10.90 8.29 21.28
N LEU A 59 11.09 8.10 22.59
CA LEU A 59 10.00 8.09 23.58
C LEU A 59 9.24 9.41 23.63
N VAL A 60 9.91 10.54 23.54
CA VAL A 60 9.28 11.88 23.54
C VAL A 60 8.50 12.10 22.24
N VAL A 61 9.06 11.69 21.09
CA VAL A 61 8.35 11.76 19.79
C VAL A 61 7.04 11.00 19.86
N PHE A 62 7.03 9.77 20.38
CA PHE A 62 5.84 8.94 20.50
C PHE A 62 4.86 9.44 21.55
N GLY A 63 5.35 9.80 22.72
CA GLY A 63 4.52 10.21 23.86
C GLY A 63 3.79 11.55 23.63
N TYR A 64 4.48 12.51 23.05
CA TYR A 64 3.93 13.88 22.85
C TYR A 64 3.46 14.13 21.42
N GLY A 65 3.68 13.18 20.49
CA GLY A 65 3.25 13.33 19.10
C GLY A 65 3.84 14.57 18.41
N THR A 66 5.10 14.91 18.68
CA THR A 66 5.77 16.13 18.21
C THR A 66 5.79 16.24 16.70
N MET A 67 5.76 15.09 15.98
CA MET A 67 5.75 15.00 14.53
C MET A 67 4.35 15.12 13.91
N LYS A 68 3.27 15.22 14.71
CA LYS A 68 1.92 15.38 14.16
C LYS A 68 1.82 16.67 13.36
N GLY A 69 1.46 16.52 12.06
CA GLY A 69 1.26 17.65 11.16
C GLY A 69 2.50 18.53 10.94
N VAL A 70 3.73 17.97 11.03
CA VAL A 70 4.99 18.72 10.91
C VAL A 70 5.05 19.60 9.67
N LEU A 71 4.55 19.12 8.52
CA LEU A 71 4.55 19.88 7.25
C LEU A 71 3.58 21.07 7.26
N LYS A 72 2.53 21.04 8.12
CA LYS A 72 1.50 22.06 8.21
C LYS A 72 1.81 23.14 9.26
N LYS A 73 2.77 22.88 10.15
CA LYS A 73 3.17 23.84 11.19
C LYS A 73 3.93 25.01 10.55
N GLY A 74 3.51 26.23 10.95
CA GLY A 74 4.25 27.47 10.63
C GLY A 74 5.56 27.55 11.45
N TYR A 75 6.46 28.41 11.02
CA TYR A 75 7.80 28.60 11.60
C TYR A 75 7.82 28.75 13.13
N TYR A 76 6.96 29.62 13.65
CA TYR A 76 6.86 29.84 15.11
C TYR A 76 6.38 28.60 15.87
N CYS A 77 5.35 27.94 15.35
CA CYS A 77 4.80 26.75 15.99
C CYS A 77 5.82 25.59 16.01
N ASP A 78 6.55 25.44 14.93
CA ASP A 78 7.58 24.39 14.83
C ASP A 78 8.77 24.66 15.76
N PHE A 79 9.19 25.93 15.85
CA PHE A 79 10.22 26.33 16.82
C PHE A 79 9.77 26.03 18.26
N ALA A 80 8.55 26.44 18.63
CA ALA A 80 7.99 26.21 19.98
C ALA A 80 7.90 24.71 20.32
N VAL A 81 7.50 23.86 19.34
CA VAL A 81 7.47 22.41 19.50
C VAL A 81 8.87 21.84 19.70
N THR A 82 9.85 22.31 18.90
CA THR A 82 11.25 21.87 19.03
C THR A 82 11.83 22.24 20.38
N VAL A 83 11.62 23.46 20.85
CA VAL A 83 12.06 23.90 22.19
C VAL A 83 11.43 23.04 23.29
N ARG A 84 10.11 22.85 23.24
CA ARG A 84 9.40 22.02 24.22
C ARG A 84 9.93 20.59 24.25
N HIS A 85 10.13 19.99 23.07
CA HIS A 85 10.72 18.65 22.93
C HIS A 85 12.10 18.56 23.58
N SER A 86 12.98 19.52 23.26
CA SER A 86 14.36 19.55 23.75
C SER A 86 14.42 19.79 25.28
N VAL A 87 13.51 20.57 25.85
CA VAL A 87 13.40 20.77 27.30
C VAL A 87 13.01 19.47 28.00
N ILE A 88 12.05 18.72 27.45
CA ILE A 88 11.63 17.43 28.01
C ILE A 88 12.81 16.44 27.95
N LEU A 89 13.50 16.39 26.81
CA LEU A 89 14.68 15.54 26.62
C LEU A 89 15.78 15.87 27.62
N GLY A 90 16.03 17.18 27.85
CA GLY A 90 16.98 17.65 28.85
C GLY A 90 16.60 17.26 30.28
N ALA A 91 15.32 17.36 30.63
CA ALA A 91 14.83 16.93 31.94
C ALA A 91 15.01 15.41 32.13
N LEU A 92 14.76 14.60 31.11
CA LEU A 92 15.00 13.15 31.15
C LEU A 92 16.50 12.83 31.30
N ALA A 93 17.36 13.57 30.62
CA ALA A 93 18.82 13.40 30.76
C ALA A 93 19.33 13.74 32.17
N VAL A 94 18.80 14.81 32.79
CA VAL A 94 19.09 15.16 34.18
C VAL A 94 18.63 14.06 35.15
N ALA A 95 17.39 13.58 34.96
CA ALA A 95 16.83 12.48 35.75
C ALA A 95 17.68 11.20 35.63
N TYR A 96 18.13 10.88 34.44
CA TYR A 96 19.02 9.73 34.18
C TYR A 96 20.35 9.84 34.96
N LEU A 97 21.01 11.02 34.88
CA LEU A 97 22.25 11.26 35.60
C LEU A 97 22.07 11.20 37.13
N PHE A 98 20.94 11.68 37.62
CA PHE A 98 20.59 11.65 39.05
C PHE A 98 20.34 10.19 39.50
N LEU A 99 19.54 9.43 38.79
CA LEU A 99 19.21 8.03 39.15
C LEU A 99 20.46 7.14 39.18
N LEU A 100 21.38 7.33 38.23
CA LEU A 100 22.60 6.55 38.15
C LEU A 100 23.76 7.13 39.00
N GLN A 101 23.54 8.22 39.75
CA GLN A 101 24.52 8.91 40.54
C GLN A 101 25.82 9.32 39.79
N GLN A 102 25.66 9.61 38.49
CA GLN A 102 26.76 9.94 37.57
C GLN A 102 26.92 11.46 37.34
N GLY A 103 26.18 12.29 38.04
CA GLY A 103 26.18 13.76 37.85
C GLY A 103 27.55 14.43 38.11
N GLN A 104 28.42 13.84 38.93
CA GLN A 104 29.79 14.36 39.15
C GLN A 104 30.76 14.03 38.00
N LYS A 105 30.49 12.96 37.24
CA LYS A 105 31.33 12.49 36.13
C LYS A 105 30.94 13.07 34.78
N TYR A 106 29.84 13.83 34.73
CA TYR A 106 29.31 14.40 33.50
C TYR A 106 29.34 15.94 33.53
N SER A 107 29.86 16.56 32.46
CA SER A 107 29.93 18.02 32.36
C SER A 107 28.54 18.65 32.22
N ARG A 108 28.22 19.55 33.17
CA ARG A 108 26.95 20.33 33.11
C ARG A 108 26.92 21.24 31.88
N LEU A 109 28.07 21.80 31.49
CA LEU A 109 28.21 22.63 30.31
C LEU A 109 27.94 21.80 29.04
N ALA A 110 28.47 20.58 28.94
CA ALA A 110 28.22 19.69 27.83
C ALA A 110 26.73 19.35 27.68
N LEU A 111 26.03 19.09 28.80
CA LEU A 111 24.59 18.81 28.75
C LEU A 111 23.78 20.01 28.28
N PHE A 112 24.02 21.18 28.85
CA PHE A 112 23.34 22.40 28.47
C PHE A 112 23.60 22.77 27.00
N SER A 113 24.85 22.72 26.57
CA SER A 113 25.25 22.99 25.18
C SER A 113 24.62 22.00 24.21
N THR A 114 24.48 20.71 24.59
CA THR A 114 23.80 19.71 23.77
C THR A 114 22.37 20.14 23.46
N ILE A 115 21.61 20.57 24.47
CA ILE A 115 20.22 21.00 24.31
C ILE A 115 20.15 22.23 23.41
N VAL A 116 21.01 23.22 23.63
CA VAL A 116 21.01 24.47 22.85
C VAL A 116 21.36 24.19 21.38
N PHE A 117 22.42 23.41 21.13
CA PHE A 117 22.80 23.03 19.76
C PHE A 117 21.72 22.17 19.10
N TYR A 118 21.10 21.25 19.83
CA TYR A 118 20.03 20.42 19.32
C TYR A 118 18.82 21.26 18.86
N ILE A 119 18.39 22.25 19.67
CA ILE A 119 17.31 23.18 19.27
C ILE A 119 17.66 23.88 17.96
N GLY A 120 18.84 24.47 17.86
CA GLY A 120 19.27 25.25 16.70
C GLY A 120 19.40 24.38 15.44
N ILE A 121 20.13 23.28 15.54
CA ILE A 121 20.41 22.38 14.41
C ILE A 121 19.13 21.73 13.92
N THR A 122 18.35 21.14 14.83
CA THR A 122 17.10 20.44 14.47
C THR A 122 16.08 21.37 13.82
N TYR A 123 15.90 22.59 14.36
CA TYR A 123 15.00 23.57 13.77
C TYR A 123 15.43 23.95 12.34
N LEU A 124 16.72 24.27 12.13
CA LEU A 124 17.22 24.62 10.81
C LEU A 124 17.12 23.47 9.79
N VAL A 125 17.50 22.26 10.22
CA VAL A 125 17.42 21.07 9.36
C VAL A 125 15.99 20.71 9.01
N ARG A 126 15.06 20.78 9.98
CA ARG A 126 13.63 20.55 9.72
C ARG A 126 13.06 21.54 8.73
N GLU A 127 13.35 22.84 8.87
CA GLU A 127 12.84 23.85 7.96
C GLU A 127 13.44 23.72 6.55
N PHE A 128 14.73 23.37 6.46
CA PHE A 128 15.37 23.06 5.19
C PHE A 128 14.75 21.84 4.51
N TRP A 129 14.56 20.76 5.27
CA TRP A 129 13.94 19.52 4.77
C TRP A 129 12.51 19.74 4.31
N LYS A 130 11.71 20.51 5.06
CA LYS A 130 10.37 20.91 4.63
C LYS A 130 10.37 21.64 3.29
N ARG A 131 11.33 22.52 3.05
CA ARG A 131 11.44 23.23 1.75
C ARG A 131 11.71 22.26 0.61
N ILE A 132 12.61 21.30 0.80
CA ILE A 132 12.89 20.25 -0.19
C ILE A 132 11.64 19.43 -0.46
N LEU A 133 11.01 18.92 0.59
CA LEU A 133 9.80 18.11 0.45
C LEU A 133 8.67 18.88 -0.23
N ARG A 134 8.42 20.14 0.16
CA ARG A 134 7.39 20.97 -0.49
C ARG A 134 7.67 21.17 -1.98
N LYS A 135 8.91 21.31 -2.39
CA LYS A 135 9.30 21.43 -3.80
C LYS A 135 9.11 20.13 -4.58
N GLN A 136 9.50 18.99 -4.00
CA GLN A 136 9.27 17.67 -4.61
C GLN A 136 7.79 17.27 -4.66
N MET A 137 7.01 17.78 -3.71
CA MET A 137 5.60 17.46 -3.54
C MET A 137 4.67 18.20 -4.53
N GLN A 138 5.16 19.14 -5.31
CA GLN A 138 4.32 19.87 -6.28
C GLN A 138 3.94 19.02 -7.50
N ASP A 139 4.67 17.94 -7.82
CA ASP A 139 4.56 17.23 -9.09
C ASP A 139 4.07 15.77 -9.05
N GLY A 140 3.64 15.21 -7.92
CA GLY A 140 3.19 13.81 -7.98
C GLY A 140 2.69 13.21 -6.67
N GLY A 141 1.40 13.19 -6.45
CA GLY A 141 0.77 12.33 -5.45
C GLY A 141 0.78 10.86 -5.91
N GLU A 142 0.97 9.92 -4.98
CA GLU A 142 0.90 8.47 -5.27
C GLU A 142 -0.51 7.98 -5.62
N ARG A 143 -1.57 8.78 -5.32
CA ARG A 143 -2.96 8.39 -5.49
C ARG A 143 -3.66 9.30 -6.47
N SER A 144 -4.39 8.71 -7.38
CA SER A 144 -5.21 9.41 -8.36
C SER A 144 -6.52 9.87 -7.73
N LEU A 145 -6.80 11.18 -7.77
CA LEU A 145 -8.01 11.79 -7.25
C LEU A 145 -8.83 12.41 -8.38
N LEU A 146 -10.11 12.06 -8.47
CA LEU A 146 -11.10 12.75 -9.28
C LEU A 146 -11.93 13.68 -8.38
N ILE A 147 -12.06 14.95 -8.76
CA ILE A 147 -12.89 15.93 -8.07
C ILE A 147 -14.25 15.99 -8.77
N ILE A 148 -15.32 15.68 -8.04
CA ILE A 148 -16.70 15.84 -8.51
C ILE A 148 -17.28 17.10 -7.86
N THR A 149 -17.75 18.03 -8.69
CA THR A 149 -18.18 19.34 -8.21
C THR A 149 -19.32 19.90 -9.08
N SER A 150 -19.88 21.02 -8.67
CA SER A 150 -20.82 21.81 -9.45
C SER A 150 -20.13 23.02 -10.07
N SER A 151 -20.67 23.54 -11.18
CA SER A 151 -20.15 24.69 -11.94
C SER A 151 -19.88 25.89 -11.02
N GLU A 152 -20.78 26.21 -10.09
CA GLU A 152 -20.71 27.35 -9.18
C GLU A 152 -19.48 27.34 -8.26
N VAL A 153 -19.04 26.16 -7.76
CA VAL A 153 -17.94 26.07 -6.78
C VAL A 153 -16.68 25.44 -7.35
N ALA A 154 -16.67 25.04 -8.61
CA ALA A 154 -15.62 24.28 -9.24
C ALA A 154 -14.22 24.95 -9.14
N GLU A 155 -14.12 26.23 -9.48
CA GLU A 155 -12.86 26.97 -9.40
C GLU A 155 -12.31 27.05 -8.00
N CYS A 156 -13.19 27.41 -7.04
CA CYS A 156 -12.81 27.50 -5.62
C CYS A 156 -12.35 26.16 -5.04
N VAL A 157 -13.03 25.06 -5.38
CA VAL A 157 -12.69 23.72 -4.91
C VAL A 157 -11.33 23.31 -5.46
N VAL A 158 -11.09 23.49 -6.76
CA VAL A 158 -9.83 23.10 -7.42
C VAL A 158 -8.66 23.95 -6.88
N GLU A 159 -8.83 25.27 -6.74
CA GLU A 159 -7.82 26.15 -6.17
C GLU A 159 -7.45 25.77 -4.73
N ASN A 160 -8.45 25.53 -3.89
CA ASN A 160 -8.24 25.10 -2.50
C ASN A 160 -7.55 23.74 -2.41
N MET A 161 -7.90 22.80 -3.29
CA MET A 161 -7.25 21.49 -3.34
C MET A 161 -5.79 21.64 -3.76
N LYS A 162 -5.46 22.43 -4.77
CA LYS A 162 -4.07 22.69 -5.19
C LYS A 162 -3.23 23.26 -4.05
N LYS A 163 -3.72 24.31 -3.39
CA LYS A 163 -3.00 24.98 -2.30
C LYS A 163 -2.72 24.08 -1.10
N ASN A 164 -3.58 23.07 -0.87
CA ASN A 164 -3.56 22.23 0.34
C ASN A 164 -3.35 20.74 0.08
N ASN A 165 -2.94 20.36 -1.11
CA ASN A 165 -2.78 18.96 -1.51
C ASN A 165 -1.60 18.27 -0.79
N TYR A 166 -0.52 19.00 -0.51
CA TYR A 166 0.70 18.48 0.13
C TYR A 166 1.16 17.13 -0.48
N ALA A 167 1.13 17.02 -1.81
CA ALA A 167 1.44 15.82 -2.61
C ALA A 167 0.70 14.54 -2.19
N ARG A 168 -0.44 14.68 -1.60
CA ARG A 168 -1.26 13.51 -1.21
C ARG A 168 -1.89 12.87 -2.43
N PHE A 169 -2.34 13.68 -3.39
CA PHE A 169 -3.08 13.25 -4.55
C PHE A 169 -2.48 13.77 -5.85
N HIS A 170 -2.50 12.92 -6.87
CA HIS A 170 -2.44 13.35 -8.25
C HIS A 170 -3.86 13.67 -8.70
N MET A 171 -4.14 14.93 -9.04
CA MET A 171 -5.46 15.36 -9.51
C MET A 171 -5.63 14.94 -10.96
N ALA A 172 -6.33 13.81 -11.19
CA ALA A 172 -6.51 13.22 -12.51
C ALA A 172 -7.48 14.01 -13.38
N GLY A 173 -8.43 14.72 -12.76
CA GLY A 173 -9.41 15.51 -13.48
C GLY A 173 -10.52 16.03 -12.60
N VAL A 174 -11.43 16.77 -13.21
CA VAL A 174 -12.66 17.30 -12.60
C VAL A 174 -13.86 16.73 -13.33
N SER A 175 -14.92 16.37 -12.60
CA SER A 175 -16.23 16.07 -13.13
C SER A 175 -17.20 17.16 -12.67
N VAL A 176 -17.85 17.84 -13.60
CA VAL A 176 -18.88 18.84 -13.32
C VAL A 176 -20.23 18.18 -13.58
N ILE A 177 -21.14 18.17 -12.56
CA ILE A 177 -22.35 17.33 -12.61
C ILE A 177 -23.62 18.07 -13.01
N ASP A 178 -23.64 19.37 -12.92
CA ASP A 178 -24.78 20.25 -13.20
C ASP A 178 -24.73 20.88 -14.61
N GLU A 179 -23.54 20.97 -15.21
CA GLU A 179 -23.34 21.49 -16.57
C GLU A 179 -22.33 20.62 -17.32
N ASP A 180 -22.39 20.64 -18.66
CA ASP A 180 -21.41 19.95 -19.49
C ASP A 180 -20.22 20.85 -19.81
N TRP A 181 -19.15 20.68 -19.04
CA TRP A 181 -17.88 21.38 -19.20
C TRP A 181 -16.77 20.48 -19.73
N ILE A 182 -17.11 19.30 -20.26
CA ILE A 182 -16.11 18.35 -20.80
C ILE A 182 -15.22 19.07 -21.83
N GLY A 183 -13.89 18.89 -21.67
CA GLY A 183 -12.89 19.51 -22.54
C GLY A 183 -12.43 20.90 -22.08
N ARG A 184 -13.07 21.51 -21.09
CA ARG A 184 -12.53 22.74 -20.46
C ARG A 184 -11.44 22.40 -19.46
N THR A 185 -10.72 23.40 -19.01
CA THR A 185 -9.71 23.29 -17.96
C THR A 185 -10.01 24.26 -16.84
N ILE A 186 -9.95 23.78 -15.59
CA ILE A 186 -10.08 24.61 -14.39
C ILE A 186 -8.73 24.60 -13.69
N GLU A 187 -8.09 25.78 -13.57
CA GLU A 187 -6.78 25.87 -12.94
C GLU A 187 -5.74 24.84 -13.49
N LYS A 188 -5.70 24.63 -14.82
CA LYS A 188 -4.86 23.65 -15.53
C LYS A 188 -5.21 22.17 -15.24
N ILE A 189 -6.34 21.86 -14.61
CA ILE A 189 -6.85 20.50 -14.46
C ILE A 189 -7.97 20.31 -15.48
N PRO A 190 -7.96 19.26 -16.31
CA PRO A 190 -8.99 19.03 -17.31
C PRO A 190 -10.32 18.64 -16.69
N VAL A 191 -11.43 19.13 -17.27
CA VAL A 191 -12.76 18.59 -16.98
C VAL A 191 -12.95 17.38 -17.90
N VAL A 192 -13.06 16.19 -17.29
CA VAL A 192 -12.94 14.90 -17.97
C VAL A 192 -14.26 14.12 -18.03
N ALA A 193 -15.23 14.48 -17.20
CA ALA A 193 -16.48 13.77 -17.10
C ALA A 193 -17.62 14.70 -16.63
N ASN A 194 -18.86 14.24 -16.85
CA ASN A 194 -20.10 14.79 -16.31
C ASN A 194 -20.79 13.74 -15.42
N LEU A 195 -22.02 14.02 -14.97
CA LEU A 195 -22.78 13.13 -14.09
C LEU A 195 -22.90 11.68 -14.63
N GLU A 196 -23.14 11.54 -15.93
CA GLU A 196 -23.40 10.23 -16.56
C GLU A 196 -22.10 9.46 -16.85
N THR A 197 -21.07 10.17 -17.28
CA THR A 197 -19.79 9.56 -17.74
C THR A 197 -18.80 9.29 -16.62
N THR A 198 -19.00 9.90 -15.43
CA THR A 198 -18.10 9.76 -14.28
C THR A 198 -17.85 8.31 -13.85
N PRO A 199 -18.83 7.40 -13.72
CA PRO A 199 -18.54 6.02 -13.31
C PRO A 199 -17.67 5.29 -14.33
N MET A 200 -17.89 5.52 -15.61
CA MET A 200 -17.11 4.91 -16.69
C MET A 200 -15.68 5.47 -16.69
N TYR A 201 -15.50 6.78 -16.50
CA TYR A 201 -14.20 7.43 -16.40
C TYR A 201 -13.38 6.88 -15.23
N VAL A 202 -13.99 6.78 -14.03
CA VAL A 202 -13.35 6.20 -12.83
C VAL A 202 -12.83 4.79 -13.07
N CYS A 203 -13.60 3.98 -13.81
CA CYS A 203 -13.19 2.63 -14.15
C CYS A 203 -12.09 2.57 -15.20
N LYS A 204 -12.15 3.44 -16.23
CA LYS A 204 -11.21 3.44 -17.35
C LYS A 204 -9.84 3.95 -16.94
N GLU A 205 -9.80 5.05 -16.19
CA GLU A 205 -8.55 5.72 -15.80
C GLU A 205 -8.01 5.27 -14.42
N TRP A 206 -8.62 4.23 -13.83
CA TRP A 206 -8.18 3.63 -12.57
C TRP A 206 -8.01 4.63 -11.43
N ILE A 207 -9.05 5.44 -11.20
CA ILE A 207 -9.05 6.44 -10.14
C ILE A 207 -9.04 5.75 -8.76
N ASP A 208 -8.14 6.18 -7.88
CA ASP A 208 -8.01 5.64 -6.52
C ASP A 208 -9.07 6.20 -5.57
N GLU A 209 -9.32 7.51 -5.65
CA GLU A 209 -10.16 8.24 -4.71
C GLU A 209 -10.99 9.30 -5.44
N VAL A 210 -12.19 9.57 -4.94
CA VAL A 210 -13.11 10.58 -5.48
C VAL A 210 -13.49 11.54 -4.36
N LEU A 211 -13.39 12.84 -4.60
CA LEU A 211 -13.84 13.90 -3.69
C LEU A 211 -15.08 14.57 -4.26
N ILE A 212 -16.19 14.55 -3.53
CA ILE A 212 -17.44 15.19 -3.92
C ILE A 212 -17.68 16.44 -3.06
N VAL A 213 -17.66 17.60 -3.72
CA VAL A 213 -17.94 18.91 -3.11
C VAL A 213 -18.90 19.66 -4.02
N LEU A 214 -20.13 19.83 -3.59
CA LEU A 214 -21.20 20.48 -4.34
C LEU A 214 -21.64 21.77 -3.66
N SER A 215 -22.23 22.65 -4.43
CA SER A 215 -22.89 23.86 -3.90
C SER A 215 -24.05 23.51 -2.96
N ASP A 216 -24.42 24.46 -2.09
CA ASP A 216 -25.44 24.23 -1.07
C ASP A 216 -26.83 23.94 -1.63
N HIS A 217 -27.09 24.35 -2.86
CA HIS A 217 -28.37 24.19 -3.53
C HIS A 217 -28.56 22.82 -4.19
N LEU A 218 -27.48 22.09 -4.50
CA LEU A 218 -27.54 20.80 -5.20
C LEU A 218 -27.51 19.63 -4.20
N PRO A 219 -28.49 18.71 -4.25
CA PRO A 219 -28.44 17.50 -3.45
C PRO A 219 -27.29 16.58 -3.91
N TYR A 220 -26.79 15.76 -3.01
CA TYR A 220 -25.82 14.72 -3.43
C TYR A 220 -26.47 13.72 -4.38
N PRO A 221 -25.79 13.35 -5.49
CA PRO A 221 -26.31 12.39 -6.46
C PRO A 221 -26.18 10.96 -5.90
N GLU A 222 -27.21 10.49 -5.20
CA GLU A 222 -27.21 9.18 -4.52
C GLU A 222 -26.93 8.02 -5.46
N GLU A 223 -27.50 8.03 -6.68
CA GLU A 223 -27.24 6.99 -7.68
C GLU A 223 -25.78 6.96 -8.14
N LEU A 224 -25.16 8.13 -8.33
CA LEU A 224 -23.75 8.23 -8.68
C LEU A 224 -22.89 7.68 -7.54
N ILE A 225 -23.18 8.07 -6.29
CA ILE A 225 -22.47 7.60 -5.11
C ILE A 225 -22.59 6.08 -4.98
N LYS A 226 -23.77 5.52 -5.24
CA LYS A 226 -24.00 4.07 -5.25
C LYS A 226 -23.15 3.38 -6.30
N LYS A 227 -23.21 3.82 -7.55
CA LYS A 227 -22.42 3.28 -8.67
C LYS A 227 -20.92 3.34 -8.36
N LEU A 228 -20.42 4.50 -7.90
CA LEU A 228 -19.02 4.65 -7.52
C LEU A 228 -18.61 3.74 -6.34
N SER A 229 -19.50 3.55 -5.36
CA SER A 229 -19.22 2.66 -4.22
C SER A 229 -19.13 1.18 -4.64
N GLU A 230 -19.83 0.79 -5.70
CA GLU A 230 -19.77 -0.57 -6.27
C GLU A 230 -18.44 -0.86 -6.96
N THR A 231 -17.76 0.17 -7.49
CA THR A 231 -16.42 0.02 -8.10
C THR A 231 -15.32 -0.23 -7.08
N GLY A 232 -15.59 0.03 -5.80
CA GLY A 232 -14.59 -0.07 -4.72
C GLY A 232 -13.69 1.16 -4.57
N VAL A 233 -13.92 2.22 -5.35
CA VAL A 233 -13.22 3.50 -5.20
C VAL A 233 -13.54 4.13 -3.84
N THR A 234 -12.58 4.85 -3.28
CA THR A 234 -12.81 5.58 -2.03
C THR A 234 -13.50 6.90 -2.31
N ILE A 235 -14.64 7.15 -1.65
CA ILE A 235 -15.43 8.35 -1.84
C ILE A 235 -15.33 9.25 -0.61
N HIS A 236 -14.98 10.51 -0.83
CA HIS A 236 -14.93 11.58 0.16
C HIS A 236 -16.11 12.53 -0.07
N LEU A 237 -16.99 12.64 0.90
CA LEU A 237 -18.13 13.57 0.85
C LEU A 237 -17.87 14.74 1.78
N ASN A 238 -18.11 15.95 1.32
CA ASN A 238 -18.07 17.13 2.18
C ASN A 238 -19.23 17.06 3.21
N LEU A 239 -18.94 17.23 4.50
CA LEU A 239 -19.88 16.96 5.60
C LEU A 239 -21.12 17.87 5.65
N ALA A 240 -21.20 18.91 4.86
CA ALA A 240 -22.31 19.86 4.95
C ALA A 240 -23.70 19.24 4.67
N LYS A 241 -23.77 18.02 4.04
CA LYS A 241 -25.04 17.43 3.57
C LYS A 241 -25.06 15.89 3.60
N VAL A 242 -24.79 15.22 4.72
CA VAL A 242 -24.56 13.76 4.70
C VAL A 242 -25.81 12.93 4.94
N SER A 243 -26.09 11.98 4.01
CA SER A 243 -26.88 10.76 4.22
C SER A 243 -25.95 9.53 4.41
N SER A 244 -26.35 8.57 5.24
CA SER A 244 -25.59 7.35 5.46
C SER A 244 -25.63 6.42 4.23
N VAL A 245 -24.49 5.92 3.77
CA VAL A 245 -24.43 4.89 2.71
C VAL A 245 -24.45 3.51 3.35
N PRO A 246 -25.53 2.71 3.13
CA PRO A 246 -25.64 1.38 3.77
C PRO A 246 -24.51 0.44 3.37
N GLY A 247 -24.02 -0.37 4.32
CA GLY A 247 -23.05 -1.43 4.09
C GLY A 247 -21.60 -0.98 3.88
N LYS A 248 -21.28 0.30 4.09
CA LYS A 248 -19.91 0.85 3.99
C LYS A 248 -19.45 1.42 5.33
N LYS A 249 -18.13 1.38 5.56
CA LYS A 249 -17.52 2.03 6.73
C LYS A 249 -17.29 3.50 6.44
N GLN A 250 -17.77 4.33 7.33
CA GLN A 250 -17.68 5.79 7.22
C GLN A 250 -16.84 6.35 8.37
N PHE A 251 -16.01 7.34 8.07
CA PHE A 251 -15.24 8.06 9.08
C PHE A 251 -14.93 9.48 8.59
N VAL A 252 -14.76 10.38 9.54
CA VAL A 252 -14.47 11.79 9.26
C VAL A 252 -12.97 11.98 9.13
N GLU A 253 -12.53 12.68 8.08
CA GLU A 253 -11.13 13.09 7.91
C GLU A 253 -11.01 14.42 7.17
N LYS A 254 -9.77 14.92 7.02
CA LYS A 254 -9.48 16.13 6.26
C LYS A 254 -8.87 15.79 4.90
N VAL A 255 -9.47 16.30 3.83
CA VAL A 255 -8.94 16.27 2.46
C VAL A 255 -8.69 17.72 2.06
N GLY A 256 -7.41 18.12 2.03
CA GLY A 256 -7.04 19.53 1.87
C GLY A 256 -7.55 20.37 3.04
N VAL A 257 -8.39 21.36 2.77
CA VAL A 257 -9.06 22.22 3.76
C VAL A 257 -10.40 21.68 4.22
N TYR A 258 -10.97 20.72 3.49
CA TYR A 258 -12.32 20.23 3.75
C TYR A 258 -12.33 19.15 4.82
N THR A 259 -13.29 19.24 5.72
CA THR A 259 -13.66 18.14 6.62
C THR A 259 -14.69 17.29 5.87
N VAL A 260 -14.37 16.04 5.60
CA VAL A 260 -15.16 15.17 4.75
C VAL A 260 -15.59 13.90 5.49
N LEU A 261 -16.71 13.34 5.08
CA LEU A 261 -17.10 11.99 5.44
C LEU A 261 -16.56 11.02 4.38
N THR A 262 -15.56 10.27 4.75
CA THR A 262 -14.97 9.25 3.87
C THR A 262 -15.74 7.95 3.98
N THR A 263 -16.17 7.43 2.84
CA THR A 263 -16.84 6.13 2.73
C THR A 263 -15.93 5.15 2.01
N SER A 264 -15.68 4.00 2.61
CA SER A 264 -14.84 2.93 2.03
C SER A 264 -15.41 1.56 2.37
N ILE A 265 -15.10 0.55 1.54
CA ILE A 265 -15.45 -0.85 1.81
C ILE A 265 -14.87 -1.29 3.17
N ASN A 266 -13.62 -0.94 3.43
CA ASN A 266 -12.95 -1.15 4.72
C ASN A 266 -11.82 -0.13 4.91
N TYR A 267 -11.41 0.07 6.15
CA TYR A 267 -10.23 0.89 6.47
C TYR A 267 -9.27 0.12 7.38
N ALA A 268 -8.00 0.45 7.28
CA ALA A 268 -6.95 -0.09 8.14
C ALA A 268 -6.17 1.02 8.82
N SER A 269 -5.81 0.82 10.08
CA SER A 269 -4.89 1.72 10.76
C SER A 269 -3.48 1.58 10.16
N VAL A 270 -2.66 2.62 10.31
CA VAL A 270 -1.27 2.60 9.83
C VAL A 270 -0.47 1.47 10.47
N PHE A 271 -0.72 1.21 11.77
CA PHE A 271 -0.10 0.11 12.48
C PHE A 271 -0.46 -1.25 11.87
N GLN A 272 -1.74 -1.48 11.54
CA GLN A 272 -2.17 -2.71 10.87
C GLN A 272 -1.52 -2.88 9.50
N LEU A 273 -1.40 -1.80 8.72
CA LEU A 273 -0.73 -1.83 7.41
C LEU A 273 0.78 -2.06 7.54
N ALA A 274 1.43 -1.46 8.53
CA ALA A 274 2.83 -1.69 8.83
C ALA A 274 3.07 -3.15 9.25
N LEU A 275 2.23 -3.69 10.12
CA LEU A 275 2.31 -5.09 10.55
C LEU A 275 2.06 -6.05 9.38
N LYS A 276 1.06 -5.76 8.52
CA LYS A 276 0.86 -6.52 7.28
C LYS A 276 2.09 -6.48 6.38
N ARG A 277 2.70 -5.31 6.18
CA ARG A 277 3.91 -5.19 5.37
C ARG A 277 5.10 -5.91 5.99
N ALA A 278 5.28 -5.85 7.30
CA ALA A 278 6.31 -6.62 8.01
C ALA A 278 6.10 -8.14 7.80
N MET A 279 4.87 -8.62 7.92
CA MET A 279 4.52 -10.00 7.63
C MET A 279 4.82 -10.38 6.18
N ASP A 280 4.50 -9.51 5.21
CA ASP A 280 4.82 -9.70 3.79
C ASP A 280 6.34 -9.76 3.54
N ILE A 281 7.12 -8.91 4.21
CA ILE A 281 8.59 -8.90 4.06
C ILE A 281 9.19 -10.17 4.66
N VAL A 282 8.81 -10.54 5.89
CA VAL A 282 9.35 -11.74 6.55
C VAL A 282 8.97 -13.00 5.76
N GLY A 283 7.70 -13.15 5.41
CA GLY A 283 7.24 -14.31 4.65
C GLY A 283 7.78 -14.31 3.22
N GLY A 284 7.93 -13.12 2.60
CA GLY A 284 8.56 -12.97 1.28
C GLY A 284 10.02 -13.39 1.28
N LEU A 285 10.81 -13.02 2.30
CA LEU A 285 12.21 -13.45 2.46
C LEU A 285 12.30 -14.97 2.61
N LEU A 286 11.51 -15.55 3.51
CA LEU A 286 11.47 -17.00 3.70
C LEU A 286 11.04 -17.72 2.42
N GLY A 287 10.02 -17.19 1.74
CA GLY A 287 9.54 -17.73 0.47
C GLY A 287 10.58 -17.64 -0.65
N CYS A 288 11.36 -16.56 -0.74
CA CYS A 288 12.46 -16.43 -1.70
C CYS A 288 13.61 -17.42 -1.43
N ILE A 289 13.95 -17.65 -0.16
CA ILE A 289 14.95 -18.68 0.20
C ILE A 289 14.45 -20.06 -0.24
N LEU A 290 13.19 -20.40 0.07
CA LEU A 290 12.58 -21.66 -0.39
C LEU A 290 12.53 -21.74 -1.92
N THR A 291 12.21 -20.65 -2.61
CA THR A 291 12.25 -20.57 -4.08
C THR A 291 13.64 -20.92 -4.62
N GLY A 292 14.70 -20.43 -3.98
CA GLY A 292 16.09 -20.77 -4.34
C GLY A 292 16.41 -22.26 -4.18
N LEU A 293 15.95 -22.88 -3.09
CA LEU A 293 16.11 -24.33 -2.87
C LEU A 293 15.33 -25.15 -3.90
N ILE A 294 14.06 -24.76 -4.15
CA ILE A 294 13.20 -25.41 -5.15
C ILE A 294 13.80 -25.25 -6.56
N PHE A 295 14.37 -24.10 -6.87
CA PHE A 295 15.01 -23.83 -8.16
C PHE A 295 16.12 -24.84 -8.47
N LEU A 296 16.95 -25.23 -7.50
CA LEU A 296 18.02 -26.19 -7.68
C LEU A 296 17.52 -27.57 -8.18
N VAL A 297 16.27 -27.93 -7.84
CA VAL A 297 15.65 -29.20 -8.25
C VAL A 297 14.79 -29.02 -9.50
N VAL A 298 13.90 -28.02 -9.48
CA VAL A 298 12.88 -27.83 -10.53
C VAL A 298 13.49 -27.29 -11.82
N ALA A 299 14.50 -26.43 -11.77
CA ALA A 299 15.10 -25.86 -12.97
C ALA A 299 15.75 -26.89 -13.89
N PRO A 300 16.59 -27.84 -13.40
CA PRO A 300 17.10 -28.91 -14.23
C PRO A 300 15.99 -29.79 -14.84
N MET A 301 14.96 -30.12 -14.03
CA MET A 301 13.85 -30.97 -14.51
C MET A 301 13.07 -30.30 -15.64
N ILE A 302 12.79 -28.99 -15.54
CA ILE A 302 12.13 -28.22 -16.60
C ILE A 302 13.02 -28.17 -17.83
N TYR A 303 14.32 -27.86 -17.64
CA TYR A 303 15.26 -27.67 -18.77
C TYR A 303 15.49 -28.95 -19.59
N ILE A 304 15.58 -30.11 -18.93
CA ILE A 304 15.75 -31.41 -19.60
C ILE A 304 14.55 -31.75 -20.48
N VAL A 305 13.32 -31.48 -20.02
CA VAL A 305 12.09 -31.85 -20.76
C VAL A 305 11.71 -30.80 -21.80
N SER A 306 11.97 -29.53 -21.52
CA SER A 306 11.66 -28.37 -22.39
C SER A 306 12.76 -27.31 -22.26
N PRO A 307 13.84 -27.38 -23.09
CA PRO A 307 14.89 -26.36 -23.09
C PRO A 307 14.33 -24.93 -23.26
N GLY A 308 14.97 -23.98 -22.59
CA GLY A 308 14.55 -22.56 -22.62
C GLY A 308 14.47 -21.90 -21.24
N PRO A 309 13.83 -20.74 -21.11
CA PRO A 309 13.77 -19.99 -19.84
C PRO A 309 13.06 -20.79 -18.76
N ILE A 310 13.62 -20.79 -17.55
CA ILE A 310 13.06 -21.52 -16.40
C ILE A 310 11.89 -20.76 -15.77
N PHE A 311 11.99 -19.42 -15.78
CA PHE A 311 10.95 -18.56 -15.27
C PHE A 311 10.02 -18.10 -16.40
N PHE A 312 8.75 -18.05 -16.07
CA PHE A 312 7.70 -17.45 -16.88
C PHE A 312 7.26 -16.15 -16.22
N SER A 313 7.01 -15.12 -17.01
CA SER A 313 6.45 -13.87 -16.52
C SER A 313 5.26 -13.46 -17.40
N GLN A 314 4.21 -12.94 -16.74
CA GLN A 314 2.99 -12.47 -17.40
C GLN A 314 2.51 -11.20 -16.75
N GLU A 315 2.00 -10.26 -17.53
CA GLU A 315 1.36 -9.06 -17.00
C GLU A 315 0.02 -9.39 -16.34
N ARG A 316 -0.14 -8.85 -15.15
CA ARG A 316 -1.35 -8.98 -14.33
C ARG A 316 -1.79 -7.62 -13.83
N VAL A 317 -3.06 -7.54 -13.44
CA VAL A 317 -3.63 -6.33 -12.86
C VAL A 317 -3.57 -6.46 -11.33
N GLY A 318 -2.97 -5.46 -10.70
CA GLY A 318 -2.84 -5.33 -9.24
C GLY A 318 -3.81 -4.31 -8.65
N LYS A 319 -3.43 -3.79 -7.48
CA LYS A 319 -4.24 -2.81 -6.76
C LYS A 319 -4.54 -1.59 -7.63
N ASN A 320 -5.81 -1.20 -7.65
CA ASN A 320 -6.32 -0.03 -8.38
C ASN A 320 -5.95 -0.03 -9.88
N GLY A 321 -5.92 -1.22 -10.49
CA GLY A 321 -5.64 -1.36 -11.92
C GLY A 321 -4.18 -1.26 -12.34
N ARG A 322 -3.24 -1.10 -11.42
CA ARG A 322 -1.80 -1.01 -11.74
C ARG A 322 -1.29 -2.33 -12.29
N LYS A 323 -0.69 -2.31 -13.46
CA LYS A 323 -0.10 -3.48 -14.10
C LYS A 323 1.23 -3.83 -13.47
N PHE A 324 1.49 -5.13 -13.31
CA PHE A 324 2.77 -5.65 -12.83
C PHE A 324 3.06 -7.00 -13.48
N LYS A 325 4.34 -7.42 -13.49
CA LYS A 325 4.75 -8.73 -13.98
C LYS A 325 4.78 -9.72 -12.83
N ILE A 326 3.94 -10.77 -12.90
CA ILE A 326 3.99 -11.91 -11.99
C ILE A 326 5.08 -12.88 -12.46
N TYR A 327 5.78 -13.51 -11.51
CA TYR A 327 6.81 -14.50 -11.81
C TYR A 327 6.36 -15.91 -11.38
N LYS A 328 6.59 -16.91 -12.22
CA LYS A 328 6.31 -18.31 -11.95
C LYS A 328 7.44 -19.20 -12.48
N PHE A 329 7.56 -20.42 -11.99
CA PHE A 329 8.30 -21.45 -12.75
C PHE A 329 7.51 -21.83 -13.99
N ARG A 330 8.20 -22.02 -15.10
CA ARG A 330 7.58 -22.40 -16.35
C ARG A 330 7.07 -23.85 -16.26
N SER A 331 5.76 -24.00 -16.19
CA SER A 331 5.08 -25.31 -16.17
C SER A 331 4.43 -25.67 -17.51
N MET A 332 4.42 -24.73 -18.48
CA MET A 332 3.85 -24.92 -19.82
C MET A 332 4.92 -24.71 -20.90
N TYR A 333 4.68 -25.26 -22.08
CA TYR A 333 5.53 -25.02 -23.26
C TYR A 333 5.52 -23.55 -23.66
N ILE A 334 6.53 -23.13 -24.44
CA ILE A 334 6.73 -21.71 -24.80
C ILE A 334 5.58 -21.20 -25.67
N ASP A 335 5.01 -22.04 -26.52
CA ASP A 335 3.90 -21.79 -27.45
C ASP A 335 2.51 -21.94 -26.80
N ALA A 336 2.45 -22.08 -25.46
CA ALA A 336 1.21 -22.41 -24.75
C ALA A 336 0.11 -21.36 -24.91
N GLU A 337 0.47 -20.06 -25.02
CA GLU A 337 -0.50 -18.99 -25.17
C GLU A 337 -1.11 -18.95 -26.58
N GLU A 338 -0.32 -19.24 -27.62
CA GLU A 338 -0.78 -19.36 -29.00
C GLU A 338 -1.75 -20.53 -29.13
N ARG A 339 -1.43 -21.67 -28.54
CA ARG A 339 -2.27 -22.88 -28.53
C ARG A 339 -3.53 -22.74 -27.68
N LYS A 340 -3.64 -21.70 -26.84
CA LYS A 340 -4.82 -21.47 -26.02
C LYS A 340 -6.05 -21.20 -26.87
N ALA A 341 -5.90 -20.45 -27.97
CA ALA A 341 -7.01 -20.11 -28.86
C ALA A 341 -7.68 -21.37 -29.44
N GLU A 342 -6.88 -22.38 -29.78
CA GLU A 342 -7.38 -23.67 -30.36
C GLU A 342 -8.11 -24.54 -29.31
N LEU A 343 -7.90 -24.25 -28.04
CA LEU A 343 -8.44 -25.04 -26.92
C LEU A 343 -9.63 -24.36 -26.22
N MET A 344 -10.04 -23.17 -26.67
CA MET A 344 -11.13 -22.41 -26.06
C MET A 344 -12.46 -23.19 -26.02
N ASP A 345 -12.75 -23.98 -27.04
CA ASP A 345 -13.96 -24.80 -27.11
C ASP A 345 -14.02 -25.91 -26.05
N LYS A 346 -12.85 -26.26 -25.46
CA LYS A 346 -12.75 -27.27 -24.39
C LYS A 346 -12.70 -26.63 -22.98
N ASN A 347 -12.93 -25.31 -22.88
CA ASN A 347 -12.99 -24.64 -21.59
C ASN A 347 -14.21 -25.09 -20.80
N LYS A 348 -14.02 -25.55 -19.58
CA LYS A 348 -15.11 -25.91 -18.65
C LYS A 348 -15.94 -24.73 -18.15
N LEU A 349 -15.38 -23.51 -18.20
CA LEU A 349 -15.98 -22.29 -17.70
C LEU A 349 -16.45 -21.47 -18.92
N GLY A 350 -17.75 -21.50 -19.17
CA GLY A 350 -18.33 -20.94 -20.41
C GLY A 350 -18.34 -19.40 -20.50
N ASP A 351 -17.98 -18.69 -19.44
CA ASP A 351 -18.07 -17.22 -19.36
C ASP A 351 -16.84 -16.46 -19.89
N GLY A 352 -15.80 -17.18 -20.33
CA GLY A 352 -14.55 -16.58 -20.85
C GLY A 352 -13.70 -15.82 -19.80
N LYS A 353 -14.19 -15.68 -18.57
CA LYS A 353 -13.51 -14.93 -17.50
C LYS A 353 -12.38 -15.74 -16.84
N MET A 354 -12.40 -17.07 -16.97
CA MET A 354 -11.35 -17.99 -16.55
C MET A 354 -11.23 -19.16 -17.54
N PHE A 355 -10.03 -19.77 -17.64
CA PHE A 355 -9.78 -20.93 -18.49
C PHE A 355 -9.40 -22.15 -17.64
N LYS A 356 -10.13 -23.26 -17.82
CA LYS A 356 -9.90 -24.51 -17.07
C LYS A 356 -10.17 -25.73 -17.93
N MET A 357 -9.26 -26.72 -17.86
CA MET A 357 -9.37 -28.03 -18.51
C MET A 357 -8.91 -29.14 -17.56
N ASP A 358 -9.44 -30.36 -17.70
CA ASP A 358 -8.99 -31.53 -16.90
C ASP A 358 -7.58 -31.98 -17.30
N PHE A 359 -7.33 -32.07 -18.59
CA PHE A 359 -6.02 -32.41 -19.13
C PHE A 359 -5.59 -31.32 -20.12
N ASP A 360 -4.55 -30.60 -19.75
CA ASP A 360 -4.03 -29.50 -20.58
C ASP A 360 -2.77 -29.98 -21.33
N PRO A 361 -2.83 -30.15 -22.66
CA PRO A 361 -1.69 -30.60 -23.47
C PRO A 361 -0.57 -29.56 -23.58
N ARG A 362 -0.79 -28.33 -23.13
CA ARG A 362 0.22 -27.25 -23.09
C ARG A 362 1.18 -27.38 -21.92
N VAL A 363 0.84 -28.23 -20.95
CA VAL A 363 1.67 -28.47 -19.75
C VAL A 363 2.89 -29.34 -20.12
N ILE A 364 4.08 -28.94 -19.65
CA ILE A 364 5.35 -29.59 -19.97
C ILE A 364 5.30 -31.07 -19.58
N GLY A 365 5.55 -31.92 -20.55
CA GLY A 365 5.61 -33.37 -20.40
C GLY A 365 4.25 -34.09 -20.43
N ASN A 366 3.14 -33.38 -20.53
CA ASN A 366 1.82 -33.98 -20.76
C ASN A 366 1.74 -34.53 -22.18
N LYS A 367 1.30 -35.80 -22.32
CA LYS A 367 1.13 -36.46 -23.60
C LYS A 367 -0.13 -37.33 -23.63
N ILE A 368 -0.77 -37.39 -24.78
CA ILE A 368 -1.83 -38.36 -25.06
C ILE A 368 -1.11 -39.55 -25.70
N LEU A 369 -1.19 -40.71 -25.11
CA LEU A 369 -0.61 -41.93 -25.64
C LEU A 369 -1.41 -42.46 -26.84
N PRO A 370 -0.80 -43.27 -27.71
CA PRO A 370 -1.51 -43.85 -28.87
C PRO A 370 -2.75 -44.68 -28.50
N ASP A 371 -2.80 -45.20 -27.28
CA ASP A 371 -3.92 -45.94 -26.71
C ASP A 371 -5.04 -45.05 -26.11
N GLY A 372 -4.92 -43.72 -26.27
CA GLY A 372 -5.87 -42.73 -25.73
C GLY A 372 -5.71 -42.39 -24.26
N ARG A 373 -4.77 -43.01 -23.54
CA ARG A 373 -4.51 -42.70 -22.12
C ARG A 373 -3.73 -41.40 -21.96
N TYR A 374 -4.03 -40.67 -20.89
CA TYR A 374 -3.33 -39.43 -20.52
C TYR A 374 -2.10 -39.74 -19.67
N LYS A 375 -0.93 -39.25 -20.08
CA LYS A 375 0.29 -39.28 -19.29
C LYS A 375 0.60 -37.84 -18.80
N THR A 376 0.60 -37.66 -17.50
CA THR A 376 0.98 -36.38 -16.86
C THR A 376 2.50 -36.25 -16.81
N GLY A 377 2.98 -35.02 -17.01
CA GLY A 377 4.40 -34.69 -17.02
C GLY A 377 4.84 -33.89 -15.80
N ILE A 378 6.09 -33.41 -15.85
CA ILE A 378 6.72 -32.61 -14.79
C ILE A 378 5.98 -31.29 -14.55
N GLY A 379 5.47 -30.65 -15.61
CA GLY A 379 4.69 -29.42 -15.47
C GLY A 379 3.42 -29.62 -14.64
N ASP A 380 2.76 -30.77 -14.80
CA ASP A 380 1.57 -31.14 -14.02
C ASP A 380 1.94 -31.36 -12.54
N PHE A 381 3.05 -32.03 -12.26
CA PHE A 381 3.56 -32.18 -10.89
C PHE A 381 3.83 -30.84 -10.22
N ILE A 382 4.52 -29.92 -10.91
CA ILE A 382 4.85 -28.58 -10.40
C ILE A 382 3.55 -27.78 -10.09
N ARG A 383 2.53 -27.87 -10.95
CA ARG A 383 1.24 -27.20 -10.76
C ARG A 383 0.42 -27.81 -9.61
N ARG A 384 0.32 -29.14 -9.56
CA ARG A 384 -0.42 -29.85 -8.48
C ARG A 384 0.17 -29.60 -7.10
N THR A 385 1.48 -29.41 -7.03
CA THR A 385 2.18 -29.07 -5.79
C THR A 385 2.26 -27.57 -5.55
N SER A 386 1.71 -26.74 -6.46
CA SER A 386 1.80 -25.27 -6.42
C SER A 386 3.24 -24.74 -6.36
N LEU A 387 4.23 -25.53 -6.75
CA LEU A 387 5.63 -25.12 -6.79
C LEU A 387 5.87 -24.05 -7.84
N ASP A 388 5.06 -24.01 -8.92
CA ASP A 388 5.14 -22.97 -9.95
C ASP A 388 4.91 -21.56 -9.38
N GLU A 389 4.23 -21.41 -8.27
CA GLU A 389 3.87 -20.11 -7.68
C GLU A 389 4.93 -19.52 -6.74
N PHE A 390 5.95 -20.32 -6.34
CA PHE A 390 6.97 -19.84 -5.41
C PHE A 390 7.73 -18.58 -5.88
N PRO A 391 8.06 -18.37 -7.15
CA PRO A 391 8.71 -17.13 -7.59
C PRO A 391 7.90 -15.86 -7.33
N GLN A 392 6.59 -15.96 -7.05
CA GLN A 392 5.75 -14.83 -6.67
C GLN A 392 6.16 -14.20 -5.33
N PHE A 393 6.89 -14.92 -4.46
CA PHE A 393 7.45 -14.33 -3.24
C PHE A 393 8.39 -13.15 -3.53
N PHE A 394 9.02 -13.14 -4.70
CA PHE A 394 9.78 -11.98 -5.17
C PHE A 394 8.86 -10.77 -5.43
N ASN A 395 7.67 -10.97 -6.01
CA ASN A 395 6.66 -9.91 -6.17
C ASN A 395 6.17 -9.38 -4.81
N VAL A 396 6.07 -10.25 -3.79
CA VAL A 396 5.71 -9.83 -2.43
C VAL A 396 6.79 -8.95 -1.82
N LEU A 397 8.07 -9.33 -1.94
CA LEU A 397 9.20 -8.51 -1.46
C LEU A 397 9.24 -7.14 -2.15
N LYS A 398 9.10 -7.14 -3.46
CA LYS A 398 9.05 -5.92 -4.27
C LYS A 398 7.86 -5.02 -3.88
N GLY A 399 6.76 -5.62 -3.40
CA GLY A 399 5.57 -4.90 -2.95
C GLY A 399 4.45 -4.82 -4.00
N ASP A 400 4.60 -5.48 -5.14
CA ASP A 400 3.54 -5.62 -6.15
C ASP A 400 2.39 -6.49 -5.63
N MET A 401 2.73 -7.50 -4.81
CA MET A 401 1.81 -8.45 -4.19
C MET A 401 1.92 -8.44 -2.65
N SER A 402 1.01 -9.14 -2.02
CA SER A 402 1.01 -9.53 -0.61
C SER A 402 1.00 -11.06 -0.52
N ILE A 403 1.31 -11.63 0.64
CA ILE A 403 1.13 -13.07 0.84
C ILE A 403 -0.35 -13.42 0.76
N VAL A 404 -1.20 -12.65 1.46
CA VAL A 404 -2.66 -12.82 1.46
C VAL A 404 -3.34 -11.64 0.78
N GLY A 405 -4.18 -11.93 -0.21
CA GLY A 405 -4.92 -10.93 -0.99
C GLY A 405 -5.86 -11.58 -1.99
N THR A 406 -6.39 -10.79 -2.93
CA THR A 406 -7.21 -11.31 -4.04
C THR A 406 -6.32 -11.89 -5.13
N ARG A 407 -6.84 -12.80 -5.96
CA ARG A 407 -6.09 -13.32 -7.11
C ARG A 407 -5.82 -12.21 -8.13
N PRO A 408 -4.57 -12.04 -8.61
CA PRO A 408 -4.27 -11.08 -9.67
C PRO A 408 -4.87 -11.53 -11.01
N PRO A 409 -5.87 -10.79 -11.56
CA PRO A 409 -6.48 -11.14 -12.84
C PRO A 409 -5.59 -10.82 -14.03
N LEU A 410 -5.87 -11.43 -15.18
CA LEU A 410 -5.33 -11.06 -16.48
C LEU A 410 -5.90 -9.71 -16.93
N ILE A 411 -5.20 -9.01 -17.81
CA ILE A 411 -5.70 -7.78 -18.43
C ILE A 411 -6.97 -8.09 -19.24
N SER A 412 -6.97 -9.21 -19.98
CA SER A 412 -8.16 -9.66 -20.73
C SER A 412 -9.37 -9.96 -19.83
N GLU A 413 -9.15 -10.56 -18.65
CA GLU A 413 -10.20 -10.81 -17.65
C GLU A 413 -10.80 -9.49 -17.15
N THR A 414 -9.94 -8.50 -16.84
CA THR A 414 -10.41 -7.20 -16.31
C THR A 414 -11.18 -6.37 -17.32
N ASN A 415 -10.96 -6.58 -18.61
CA ASN A 415 -11.74 -5.92 -19.67
C ASN A 415 -13.21 -6.40 -19.71
N LEU A 416 -13.47 -7.61 -19.18
CA LEU A 416 -14.82 -8.19 -19.07
C LEU A 416 -15.47 -7.89 -17.70
N TYR A 417 -14.80 -7.15 -16.81
CA TYR A 417 -15.30 -6.85 -15.49
C TYR A 417 -16.41 -5.81 -15.52
N GLU A 418 -17.52 -6.14 -14.90
CA GLU A 418 -18.55 -5.17 -14.53
C GLU A 418 -18.10 -4.28 -13.37
N LEU A 419 -18.86 -3.23 -13.07
CA LEU A 419 -18.52 -2.25 -12.03
C LEU A 419 -18.25 -2.92 -10.66
N HIS A 420 -19.12 -3.83 -10.26
CA HIS A 420 -19.03 -4.49 -8.96
C HIS A 420 -17.87 -5.48 -8.85
N HIS A 421 -17.37 -6.04 -9.97
CA HIS A 421 -16.19 -6.90 -10.00
C HIS A 421 -14.91 -6.14 -9.66
N ARG A 422 -14.85 -4.83 -9.98
CA ARG A 422 -13.67 -4.00 -9.77
C ARG A 422 -13.33 -3.78 -8.30
N ALA A 423 -14.27 -3.99 -7.38
CA ALA A 423 -14.02 -3.96 -5.94
C ALA A 423 -12.89 -4.90 -5.50
N ARG A 424 -12.67 -6.01 -6.23
CA ARG A 424 -11.57 -6.97 -5.99
C ARG A 424 -10.19 -6.34 -6.11
N LEU A 425 -10.07 -5.27 -6.91
CA LEU A 425 -8.81 -4.57 -7.18
C LEU A 425 -8.52 -3.46 -6.15
N ALA A 426 -9.37 -3.27 -5.15
CA ALA A 426 -9.18 -2.25 -4.11
C ALA A 426 -8.00 -2.53 -3.17
N ILE A 427 -7.47 -3.76 -3.17
CA ILE A 427 -6.32 -4.19 -2.35
C ILE A 427 -5.21 -4.79 -3.22
N LYS A 428 -4.02 -5.00 -2.63
CA LYS A 428 -2.95 -5.73 -3.30
C LYS A 428 -3.36 -7.18 -3.54
N PRO A 429 -3.05 -7.76 -4.72
CA PRO A 429 -3.25 -9.18 -4.96
C PRO A 429 -2.35 -10.03 -4.06
N GLY A 430 -2.79 -11.26 -3.77
CA GLY A 430 -2.10 -12.20 -2.92
C GLY A 430 -1.59 -13.44 -3.65
N ILE A 431 -0.61 -14.13 -3.05
CA ILE A 431 -0.25 -15.51 -3.44
C ILE A 431 -1.40 -16.44 -3.06
N THR A 432 -2.01 -16.21 -1.88
CA THR A 432 -3.21 -16.90 -1.41
C THR A 432 -4.30 -15.90 -1.04
N GLY A 433 -5.54 -16.36 -0.91
CA GLY A 433 -6.69 -15.51 -0.61
C GLY A 433 -7.89 -16.32 -0.13
N MET A 434 -8.95 -15.59 0.26
CA MET A 434 -10.16 -16.17 0.85
C MET A 434 -10.79 -17.25 -0.03
N TRP A 435 -11.05 -16.97 -1.32
CA TRP A 435 -11.64 -17.93 -2.22
C TRP A 435 -10.75 -19.14 -2.47
N GLN A 436 -9.41 -18.96 -2.51
CA GLN A 436 -8.46 -20.06 -2.72
C GLN A 436 -8.45 -21.07 -1.57
N VAL A 437 -8.82 -20.65 -0.36
CA VAL A 437 -8.92 -21.56 0.82
C VAL A 437 -10.35 -21.98 1.13
N SER A 438 -11.35 -21.50 0.38
CA SER A 438 -12.78 -21.79 0.62
C SER A 438 -13.39 -22.80 -0.37
N GLY A 439 -12.61 -23.26 -1.37
CA GLY A 439 -13.12 -24.22 -2.36
C GLY A 439 -12.28 -24.24 -3.62
N ARG A 440 -11.42 -23.22 -3.83
CA ARG A 440 -10.45 -23.15 -4.94
C ARG A 440 -11.06 -23.57 -6.30
N SER A 441 -10.75 -24.79 -6.75
CA SER A 441 -11.19 -25.32 -8.04
C SER A 441 -12.65 -25.77 -8.11
N ASP A 442 -13.30 -25.97 -6.97
CA ASP A 442 -14.70 -26.42 -6.93
C ASP A 442 -15.68 -25.26 -7.11
N ILE A 443 -15.22 -24.01 -6.90
CA ILE A 443 -15.99 -22.80 -7.19
C ILE A 443 -15.87 -22.50 -8.67
N THR A 444 -16.95 -22.74 -9.40
CA THR A 444 -17.05 -22.51 -10.86
C THR A 444 -17.76 -21.21 -11.21
N ASP A 445 -18.54 -20.66 -10.26
CA ASP A 445 -19.23 -19.39 -10.46
C ASP A 445 -18.31 -18.22 -10.12
N PHE A 446 -18.12 -17.31 -11.08
CA PHE A 446 -17.30 -16.12 -10.91
C PHE A 446 -17.87 -15.14 -9.89
N GLU A 447 -19.21 -15.06 -9.78
CA GLU A 447 -19.85 -14.20 -8.78
C GLU A 447 -19.58 -14.66 -7.34
N GLU A 448 -19.49 -15.96 -7.11
CA GLU A 448 -19.10 -16.50 -5.83
C GLU A 448 -17.65 -16.13 -5.47
N VAL A 449 -16.73 -16.20 -6.44
CA VAL A 449 -15.34 -15.72 -6.25
C VAL A 449 -15.31 -14.24 -5.89
N VAL A 450 -16.11 -13.42 -6.58
CA VAL A 450 -16.21 -11.97 -6.30
C VAL A 450 -16.78 -11.72 -4.92
N SER A 451 -17.79 -12.48 -4.50
CA SER A 451 -18.40 -12.39 -3.17
C SER A 451 -17.39 -12.68 -2.06
N LEU A 452 -16.63 -13.78 -2.17
CA LEU A 452 -15.58 -14.15 -1.20
C LEU A 452 -14.46 -13.12 -1.12
N ASP A 453 -14.04 -12.57 -2.27
CA ASP A 453 -13.04 -11.51 -2.30
C ASP A 453 -13.56 -10.22 -1.66
N LYS A 454 -14.83 -9.84 -1.89
CA LYS A 454 -15.49 -8.71 -1.21
C LYS A 454 -15.61 -8.95 0.30
N GLU A 455 -15.98 -10.16 0.72
CA GLU A 455 -16.05 -10.55 2.13
C GLU A 455 -14.69 -10.38 2.80
N TYR A 456 -13.62 -10.88 2.18
CA TYR A 456 -12.25 -10.68 2.66
C TYR A 456 -11.90 -9.20 2.81
N ILE A 457 -12.18 -8.37 1.79
CA ILE A 457 -11.88 -6.94 1.82
C ILE A 457 -12.66 -6.24 2.94
N SER A 458 -13.95 -6.52 3.08
CA SER A 458 -14.85 -5.87 4.05
C SER A 458 -14.49 -6.21 5.50
N ASN A 459 -14.09 -7.46 5.74
CA ASN A 459 -13.83 -7.99 7.07
C ASN A 459 -12.34 -8.07 7.42
N TRP A 460 -11.47 -7.55 6.53
CA TRP A 460 -10.04 -7.69 6.69
C TRP A 460 -9.54 -7.19 8.06
N ASN A 461 -8.72 -8.02 8.65
CA ASN A 461 -7.87 -7.73 9.80
C ASN A 461 -6.68 -8.71 9.79
N ILE A 462 -5.65 -8.45 10.59
CA ILE A 462 -4.45 -9.32 10.65
C ILE A 462 -4.78 -10.75 11.06
N GLY A 463 -5.74 -10.93 11.97
CA GLY A 463 -6.17 -12.26 12.39
C GLY A 463 -6.78 -13.08 11.25
N LEU A 464 -7.52 -12.42 10.34
CA LEU A 464 -8.06 -13.07 9.14
C LEU A 464 -6.92 -13.50 8.18
N ASP A 465 -5.89 -12.67 7.99
CA ASP A 465 -4.72 -13.07 7.21
C ASP A 465 -4.03 -14.30 7.79
N ILE A 466 -3.80 -14.34 9.10
CA ILE A 466 -3.20 -15.50 9.78
C ILE A 466 -4.08 -16.74 9.59
N LYS A 467 -5.40 -16.60 9.73
CA LYS A 467 -6.35 -17.70 9.51
C LYS A 467 -6.28 -18.24 8.08
N ILE A 468 -6.21 -17.36 7.07
CA ILE A 468 -6.07 -17.76 5.66
C ILE A 468 -4.73 -18.44 5.43
N LEU A 469 -3.62 -17.95 6.00
CA LEU A 469 -2.31 -18.59 5.89
C LEU A 469 -2.31 -20.02 6.46
N LEU A 470 -2.86 -20.20 7.65
CA LEU A 470 -2.96 -21.54 8.27
C LEU A 470 -3.81 -22.49 7.41
N LYS A 471 -4.95 -22.00 6.90
CA LYS A 471 -5.78 -22.79 5.97
C LYS A 471 -5.04 -23.11 4.68
N THR A 472 -4.26 -22.17 4.12
CA THR A 472 -3.47 -22.41 2.90
C THR A 472 -2.50 -23.57 3.09
N VAL A 473 -1.78 -23.60 4.22
CA VAL A 473 -0.86 -24.72 4.53
C VAL A 473 -1.62 -26.04 4.56
N LEU A 474 -2.79 -26.08 5.21
CA LEU A 474 -3.61 -27.29 5.28
C LEU A 474 -4.11 -27.75 3.91
N VAL A 475 -4.60 -26.82 3.07
CA VAL A 475 -5.10 -27.10 1.70
C VAL A 475 -3.97 -27.63 0.81
N VAL A 476 -2.78 -27.01 0.88
CA VAL A 476 -1.61 -27.47 0.12
C VAL A 476 -1.16 -28.86 0.56
N LEU A 477 -1.11 -29.14 1.87
CA LEU A 477 -0.73 -30.44 2.40
C LEU A 477 -1.74 -31.54 2.04
N LYS A 478 -3.02 -31.24 2.05
CA LYS A 478 -4.10 -32.19 1.67
C LYS A 478 -4.25 -32.33 0.16
N ARG A 479 -3.61 -31.47 -0.64
CA ARG A 479 -3.74 -31.40 -2.12
C ARG A 479 -5.20 -31.19 -2.58
N GLU A 480 -6.04 -30.58 -1.76
CA GLU A 480 -7.43 -30.27 -2.11
C GLU A 480 -7.46 -29.19 -3.19
N GLY A 481 -8.24 -29.43 -4.27
CA GLY A 481 -8.49 -28.45 -5.33
C GLY A 481 -7.29 -28.09 -6.20
N SER A 482 -6.21 -28.88 -6.24
CA SER A 482 -5.10 -28.71 -7.18
C SER A 482 -5.43 -29.41 -8.51
N VAL A 483 -5.54 -28.65 -9.59
CA VAL A 483 -5.69 -29.14 -10.98
C VAL A 483 -4.54 -28.61 -11.81
#